data_afe130dd72fb2954b369f9844f2856cf
#
_entry.id   afe130dd72fb2954b369f9844f2856cf
#
_cell.length_a   1.000
_cell.length_b   1.000
_cell.length_c   1.000
_cell.angle_alpha   90.00
_cell.angle_beta   90.00
_cell.angle_gamma   90.00
#
_symmetry.space_group_name_H-M   'P 1'
#
loop_
_entity.id
_entity.type
_entity.pdbx_description
1 polymer ?
#
loop_
_entity_poly.entity_id
_entity_poly.type
_entity_poly.pdbx_seq_one_letter_code
_entity_poly.pdbx_strand_id
1 'polypeptide(L)'
;TLPALESFLNMPLVVQEAQGIAEGAQIGMDELMVLNCRYEISKFPKPAECTTAVVLPEASAHGGTYLIKNWDYKQAVMDNIVILHIEQKDGTRILGLAEAGQMLREGFNSHGIGLCNNMIQSVRDSWGIGVPVTFLRRAVLACDDFEKARDMLLHAKRCVSNNMLLASGNGCAVDIEAYPNGANVLAPSGGILTHANHFVV
;
A
#
# COMPACT_ATOMS: atom_id res chain seq x y z
N THR A 1 1.22 7.19 17.82
CA THR A 1 1.76 8.56 17.93
C THR A 1 2.76 8.82 16.81
N LEU A 2 2.90 10.07 16.33
CA LEU A 2 3.81 10.47 15.26
C LEU A 2 5.27 10.02 15.49
N PRO A 3 5.86 10.17 16.68
CA PRO A 3 7.21 9.68 16.95
C PRO A 3 7.39 8.17 16.76
N ALA A 4 6.35 7.40 17.01
CA ALA A 4 6.39 5.97 16.75
C ALA A 4 6.41 5.65 15.25
N LEU A 5 5.66 6.41 14.42
CA LEU A 5 5.70 6.26 12.96
C LEU A 5 7.06 6.61 12.39
N GLU A 6 7.67 7.70 12.83
CA GLU A 6 9.03 8.09 12.42
C GLU A 6 10.04 6.99 12.77
N SER A 7 9.97 6.44 13.99
CA SER A 7 10.84 5.36 14.45
C SER A 7 10.64 4.06 13.67
N PHE A 8 9.41 3.71 13.32
CA PHE A 8 9.11 2.45 12.62
C PHE A 8 9.41 2.48 11.13
N LEU A 9 9.14 3.62 10.48
CA LEU A 9 9.33 3.75 9.03
C LEU A 9 10.72 4.27 8.68
N ASN A 10 11.38 4.95 9.61
CA ASN A 10 12.58 5.74 9.34
C ASN A 10 12.42 6.68 8.12
N MET A 11 11.20 7.20 7.92
CA MET A 11 10.81 8.04 6.79
C MET A 11 10.08 9.30 7.26
N PRO A 12 10.81 10.31 7.75
CA PRO A 12 10.21 11.55 8.24
C PRO A 12 9.37 12.28 7.19
N LEU A 13 9.68 12.13 5.91
CA LEU A 13 8.93 12.77 4.82
C LEU A 13 7.47 12.30 4.76
N VAL A 14 7.18 11.03 5.05
CA VAL A 14 5.82 10.49 5.06
C VAL A 14 5.00 11.11 6.19
N VAL A 15 5.63 11.37 7.34
CA VAL A 15 4.99 12.04 8.48
C VAL A 15 4.74 13.52 8.17
N GLN A 16 5.71 14.20 7.54
CA GLN A 16 5.55 15.60 7.11
C GLN A 16 4.43 15.75 6.08
N GLU A 17 4.29 14.80 5.14
CA GLU A 17 3.17 14.77 4.19
C GLU A 17 1.82 14.67 4.91
N ALA A 18 1.71 13.79 5.92
CA ALA A 18 0.50 13.68 6.73
C ALA A 18 0.18 14.99 7.47
N GLN A 19 1.19 15.65 8.04
CA GLN A 19 1.04 16.96 8.65
C GLN A 19 0.52 18.02 7.65
N GLY A 20 1.12 18.06 6.45
CA GLY A 20 0.68 18.98 5.39
C GLY A 20 -0.75 18.72 4.92
N ILE A 21 -1.19 17.45 4.88
CA ILE A 21 -2.60 17.11 4.56
C ILE A 21 -3.53 17.64 5.67
N ALA A 22 -3.19 17.44 6.95
CA ALA A 22 -3.99 17.92 8.07
C ALA A 22 -4.11 19.45 8.07
N GLU A 23 -2.98 20.14 7.88
CA GLU A 23 -2.94 21.62 7.79
C GLU A 23 -3.78 22.14 6.62
N GLY A 24 -3.60 21.56 5.42
CA GLY A 24 -4.35 21.95 4.22
C GLY A 24 -5.86 21.70 4.32
N ALA A 25 -6.25 20.64 5.01
CA ALA A 25 -7.66 20.33 5.30
C ALA A 25 -8.23 21.08 6.51
N GLN A 26 -7.41 21.79 7.25
CA GLN A 26 -7.79 22.49 8.50
C GLN A 26 -8.39 21.54 9.55
N ILE A 27 -7.84 20.33 9.67
CA ILE A 27 -8.25 19.33 10.66
C ILE A 27 -7.09 19.03 11.62
N GLY A 28 -7.44 18.50 12.78
CA GLY A 28 -6.45 18.02 13.74
C GLY A 28 -5.70 16.77 13.22
N MET A 29 -4.47 16.60 13.70
CA MET A 29 -3.67 15.42 13.35
C MET A 29 -4.33 14.12 13.83
N ASP A 30 -5.06 14.14 14.93
CA ASP A 30 -5.80 12.98 15.44
C ASP A 30 -6.94 12.58 14.50
N GLU A 31 -7.64 13.54 13.92
CA GLU A 31 -8.69 13.30 12.93
C GLU A 31 -8.12 12.69 11.66
N LEU A 32 -6.99 13.23 11.17
CA LEU A 32 -6.25 12.64 10.04
C LEU A 32 -5.81 11.21 10.33
N MET A 33 -5.30 10.95 11.53
CA MET A 33 -4.85 9.61 11.93
C MET A 33 -6.03 8.63 12.00
N VAL A 34 -7.19 9.03 12.48
CA VAL A 34 -8.39 8.17 12.47
C VAL A 34 -8.75 7.76 11.05
N LEU A 35 -8.71 8.69 10.10
CA LEU A 35 -8.98 8.42 8.69
C LEU A 35 -7.95 7.46 8.07
N ASN A 36 -6.68 7.65 8.37
CA ASN A 36 -5.57 6.89 7.80
C ASN A 36 -5.31 5.54 8.50
N CYS A 37 -5.74 5.37 9.76
CA CYS A 37 -5.66 4.12 10.51
C CYS A 37 -6.97 3.33 10.47
N ARG A 38 -7.83 3.58 9.51
CA ARG A 38 -9.17 2.95 9.48
C ARG A 38 -9.12 1.43 9.36
N TYR A 39 -8.08 0.86 8.77
CA TYR A 39 -7.89 -0.60 8.69
C TYR A 39 -7.59 -1.19 10.07
N GLU A 40 -6.80 -0.48 10.86
CA GLU A 40 -6.43 -0.84 12.23
C GLU A 40 -7.58 -0.64 13.21
N ILE A 41 -8.42 0.38 12.99
CA ILE A 41 -9.54 0.74 13.86
C ILE A 41 -10.77 -0.11 13.56
N SER A 42 -11.09 -0.33 12.28
CA SER A 42 -12.28 -1.06 11.86
C SER A 42 -11.99 -2.55 11.71
N LYS A 43 -11.76 -3.26 12.80
CA LYS A 43 -11.51 -4.71 12.82
C LYS A 43 -12.61 -5.59 12.22
N PHE A 44 -13.73 -5.02 11.81
CA PHE A 44 -14.86 -5.79 11.37
C PHE A 44 -14.85 -6.01 9.86
N PRO A 45 -14.98 -7.29 9.45
CA PRO A 45 -15.06 -7.63 8.04
C PRO A 45 -16.32 -7.01 7.45
N LYS A 46 -16.15 -6.04 6.60
CA LYS A 46 -17.10 -5.85 5.52
C LYS A 46 -16.45 -6.44 4.30
N PRO A 47 -17.15 -7.22 3.49
CA PRO A 47 -16.58 -7.72 2.25
C PRO A 47 -16.10 -6.51 1.44
N ALA A 48 -14.80 -6.30 1.41
CA ALA A 48 -14.17 -5.50 0.40
C ALA A 48 -13.82 -6.49 -0.69
N GLU A 49 -14.34 -6.29 -1.86
CA GLU A 49 -14.05 -7.13 -3.00
C GLU A 49 -12.99 -6.39 -3.81
N CYS A 50 -11.82 -6.97 -3.94
CA CYS A 50 -10.74 -6.45 -4.74
C CYS A 50 -10.11 -7.62 -5.49
N THR A 51 -9.58 -7.32 -6.67
CA THR A 51 -8.73 -8.26 -7.40
C THR A 51 -7.51 -7.50 -7.89
N THR A 52 -6.34 -8.04 -7.64
CA THR A 52 -5.08 -7.54 -8.20
C THR A 52 -4.48 -8.56 -9.14
N ALA A 53 -3.76 -8.10 -10.14
CA ALA A 53 -3.00 -8.93 -11.05
C ALA A 53 -1.70 -8.24 -11.45
N VAL A 54 -0.67 -9.04 -11.71
CA VAL A 54 0.51 -8.62 -12.43
C VAL A 54 0.72 -9.51 -13.64
N VAL A 55 1.07 -8.89 -14.77
CA VAL A 55 1.51 -9.57 -15.98
C VAL A 55 2.92 -9.09 -16.27
N LEU A 56 3.87 -10.00 -16.22
CA LEU A 56 5.29 -9.74 -16.46
C LEU A 56 5.64 -9.76 -17.95
N PRO A 57 6.80 -9.26 -18.36
CA PRO A 57 7.20 -9.16 -19.76
C PRO A 57 7.07 -10.46 -20.57
N GLU A 58 7.38 -11.60 -19.97
CA GLU A 58 7.31 -12.92 -20.62
C GLU A 58 5.88 -13.39 -20.95
N ALA A 59 4.87 -12.85 -20.24
CA ALA A 59 3.46 -13.14 -20.48
C ALA A 59 2.72 -11.98 -21.19
N SER A 60 3.43 -10.90 -21.48
CA SER A 60 2.88 -9.67 -22.04
C SER A 60 3.10 -9.60 -23.53
N ALA A 61 2.08 -9.21 -24.29
CA ALA A 61 2.18 -9.05 -25.75
C ALA A 61 3.17 -7.94 -26.18
N HIS A 62 3.46 -7.00 -25.30
CA HIS A 62 4.32 -5.84 -25.61
C HIS A 62 5.63 -5.82 -24.78
N GLY A 63 5.92 -6.89 -24.05
CA GLY A 63 7.13 -7.01 -23.24
C GLY A 63 7.19 -6.05 -22.03
N GLY A 64 6.06 -5.50 -21.63
CA GLY A 64 5.96 -4.61 -20.46
C GLY A 64 5.44 -5.32 -19.22
N THR A 65 5.67 -4.73 -18.05
CA THR A 65 5.04 -5.13 -16.80
C THR A 65 3.72 -4.37 -16.63
N TYR A 66 2.64 -5.10 -16.40
CA TYR A 66 1.32 -4.52 -16.11
C TYR A 66 0.90 -4.89 -14.71
N LEU A 67 0.59 -3.87 -13.92
CA LEU A 67 0.01 -4.00 -12.58
C LEU A 67 -1.43 -3.51 -12.64
N ILE A 68 -2.36 -4.37 -12.26
CA ILE A 68 -3.79 -4.18 -12.49
C ILE A 68 -4.52 -4.35 -11.16
N LYS A 69 -5.58 -3.53 -10.96
CA LYS A 69 -6.49 -3.68 -9.84
C LYS A 69 -7.92 -3.34 -10.20
N ASN A 70 -8.85 -4.18 -9.73
CA ASN A 70 -10.24 -3.83 -9.52
C ASN A 70 -10.44 -3.51 -8.03
N TRP A 71 -11.09 -2.41 -7.74
CA TRP A 71 -11.42 -2.00 -6.38
C TRP A 71 -12.93 -1.83 -6.25
N ASP A 72 -13.55 -2.86 -5.69
CA ASP A 72 -15.00 -2.88 -5.46
C ASP A 72 -15.26 -2.35 -4.05
N TYR A 73 -15.82 -1.14 -3.99
CA TYR A 73 -15.99 -0.44 -2.72
C TYR A 73 -17.30 0.39 -2.72
N LYS A 74 -17.56 1.04 -1.60
CA LYS A 74 -18.79 1.83 -1.43
C LYS A 74 -18.86 2.97 -2.44
N GLN A 75 -20.00 3.09 -3.14
CA GLN A 75 -20.24 4.15 -4.11
C GLN A 75 -20.05 5.57 -3.52
N ALA A 76 -20.40 5.77 -2.24
CA ALA A 76 -20.22 7.06 -1.56
C ALA A 76 -18.76 7.54 -1.47
N VAL A 77 -17.78 6.68 -1.75
CA VAL A 77 -16.36 7.05 -1.75
C VAL A 77 -15.92 7.61 -3.11
N MET A 78 -16.67 7.36 -4.18
CA MET A 78 -16.30 7.74 -5.55
C MET A 78 -16.01 9.24 -5.70
N ASP A 79 -16.81 10.09 -5.05
CA ASP A 79 -16.67 11.55 -5.13
C ASP A 79 -15.41 12.06 -4.38
N ASN A 80 -14.80 11.22 -3.58
CA ASN A 80 -13.60 11.53 -2.79
C ASN A 80 -12.32 10.91 -3.37
N ILE A 81 -12.39 10.24 -4.52
CA ILE A 81 -11.20 9.66 -5.16
C ILE A 81 -10.42 10.75 -5.87
N VAL A 82 -9.13 10.77 -5.62
CA VAL A 82 -8.18 11.69 -6.24
C VAL A 82 -7.01 10.93 -6.85
N ILE A 83 -6.50 11.43 -7.96
CA ILE A 83 -5.22 11.00 -8.53
C ILE A 83 -4.18 12.03 -8.13
N LEU A 84 -3.14 11.58 -7.47
CA LEU A 84 -2.04 12.41 -6.99
C LEU A 84 -0.79 12.19 -7.84
N HIS A 85 -0.20 13.30 -8.28
CA HIS A 85 1.16 13.33 -8.80
C HIS A 85 2.02 14.04 -7.75
N ILE A 86 2.95 13.30 -7.15
CA ILE A 86 3.82 13.79 -6.08
C ILE A 86 5.25 13.85 -6.61
N GLU A 87 5.86 15.02 -6.47
CA GLU A 87 7.29 15.21 -6.73
C GLU A 87 8.02 15.39 -5.41
N GLN A 88 8.91 14.47 -5.08
CA GLN A 88 9.72 14.54 -3.87
C GLN A 88 10.97 15.41 -4.10
N LYS A 89 11.55 15.91 -3.01
CA LYS A 89 12.74 16.75 -3.06
C LYS A 89 13.97 16.06 -3.65
N ASP A 90 14.03 14.74 -3.57
CA ASP A 90 15.07 13.90 -4.14
C ASP A 90 14.88 13.63 -5.66
N GLY A 91 13.81 14.15 -6.25
CA GLY A 91 13.46 13.95 -7.65
C GLY A 91 12.57 12.73 -7.93
N THR A 92 12.25 11.93 -6.94
CA THR A 92 11.30 10.81 -7.08
C THR A 92 9.92 11.34 -7.40
N ARG A 93 9.32 10.85 -8.48
CA ARG A 93 7.96 11.17 -8.89
C ARG A 93 7.07 9.96 -8.65
N ILE A 94 5.89 10.20 -8.07
CA ILE A 94 4.94 9.15 -7.73
C ILE A 94 3.59 9.54 -8.32
N LEU A 95 2.94 8.60 -9.00
CA LEU A 95 1.58 8.75 -9.50
C LEU A 95 0.72 7.65 -8.91
N GLY A 96 -0.41 8.03 -8.32
CA GLY A 96 -1.27 7.03 -7.73
C GLY A 96 -2.61 7.56 -7.27
N LEU A 97 -3.40 6.65 -6.76
CA LEU A 97 -4.77 6.86 -6.31
C LEU A 97 -4.81 7.02 -4.78
N ALA A 98 -5.58 7.99 -4.33
CA ALA A 98 -5.91 8.18 -2.92
C ALA A 98 -7.40 8.51 -2.72
N GLU A 99 -7.88 8.35 -1.51
CA GLU A 99 -9.11 9.02 -1.05
C GLU A 99 -8.71 10.35 -0.41
N ALA A 100 -9.45 11.41 -0.66
CA ALA A 100 -9.17 12.72 -0.10
C ALA A 100 -8.95 12.65 1.44
N GLY A 101 -7.86 13.24 1.90
CA GLY A 101 -7.41 13.17 3.30
C GLY A 101 -6.62 11.92 3.67
N GLN A 102 -6.47 10.94 2.77
CA GLN A 102 -5.62 9.78 3.01
C GLN A 102 -4.27 9.89 2.31
N MET A 103 -3.29 9.20 2.88
CA MET A 103 -2.04 8.91 2.19
C MET A 103 -2.31 8.06 0.95
N LEU A 104 -1.39 8.11 -0.01
CA LEU A 104 -1.50 7.39 -1.28
C LEU A 104 -1.73 5.89 -1.06
N ARG A 105 -2.72 5.33 -1.73
CA ARG A 105 -3.14 3.94 -1.53
C ARG A 105 -2.38 2.94 -2.37
N GLU A 106 -2.23 3.27 -3.64
CA GLU A 106 -1.65 2.43 -4.69
C GLU A 106 -1.19 3.31 -5.83
N GLY A 107 -0.27 2.82 -6.62
CA GLY A 107 0.31 3.57 -7.71
C GLY A 107 1.68 3.05 -8.11
N PHE A 108 2.46 3.92 -8.73
CA PHE A 108 3.82 3.62 -9.15
C PHE A 108 4.71 4.86 -9.08
N ASN A 109 6.03 4.64 -9.08
CA ASN A 109 7.00 5.72 -9.03
C ASN A 109 7.95 5.71 -10.23
N SER A 110 8.77 6.77 -10.33
CA SER A 110 9.73 6.96 -11.43
C SER A 110 10.92 5.99 -11.42
N HIS A 111 11.09 5.19 -10.36
CA HIS A 111 12.06 4.11 -10.27
C HIS A 111 11.49 2.78 -10.79
N GLY A 112 10.26 2.81 -11.31
CA GLY A 112 9.58 1.64 -11.86
C GLY A 112 8.95 0.72 -10.80
N ILE A 113 8.81 1.17 -9.56
CA ILE A 113 8.16 0.40 -8.50
C ILE A 113 6.67 0.68 -8.53
N GLY A 114 5.85 -0.37 -8.62
CA GLY A 114 4.40 -0.31 -8.55
C GLY A 114 3.85 -1.14 -7.41
N LEU A 115 2.78 -0.66 -6.78
CA LEU A 115 2.12 -1.31 -5.64
C LEU A 115 0.62 -1.30 -5.82
N CYS A 116 0.01 -2.48 -5.69
CA CYS A 116 -1.43 -2.67 -5.46
C CYS A 116 -1.64 -3.44 -4.15
N ASN A 117 -2.86 -3.38 -3.62
CA ASN A 117 -3.16 -4.10 -2.39
C ASN A 117 -4.58 -4.65 -2.37
N ASN A 118 -4.79 -5.75 -1.63
CA ASN A 118 -6.11 -6.25 -1.27
C ASN A 118 -6.25 -6.32 0.25
N MET A 119 -7.45 -6.16 0.75
CA MET A 119 -7.73 -6.41 2.16
C MET A 119 -7.83 -7.92 2.38
N ILE A 120 -7.04 -8.43 3.31
CA ILE A 120 -7.16 -9.78 3.85
C ILE A 120 -7.23 -9.70 5.37
N GLN A 121 -7.69 -10.74 6.02
CA GLN A 121 -7.82 -10.80 7.48
C GLN A 121 -7.35 -12.13 8.00
N SER A 122 -6.73 -12.11 9.16
CA SER A 122 -6.32 -13.32 9.87
C SER A 122 -6.80 -13.30 11.33
N VAL A 123 -6.82 -14.47 11.95
CA VAL A 123 -7.08 -14.61 13.39
C VAL A 123 -6.00 -13.95 14.25
N ARG A 124 -4.89 -13.54 13.66
CA ARG A 124 -3.78 -12.83 14.33
C ARG A 124 -4.00 -11.32 14.41
N ASP A 125 -4.98 -10.79 13.67
CA ASP A 125 -5.30 -9.36 13.68
C ASP A 125 -5.75 -8.95 15.09
N SER A 126 -5.09 -7.96 15.65
CA SER A 126 -5.29 -7.56 17.04
C SER A 126 -5.09 -6.06 17.23
N TRP A 127 -5.62 -5.50 18.31
CA TRP A 127 -5.23 -4.16 18.73
C TRP A 127 -3.75 -4.16 19.12
N GLY A 128 -3.00 -3.20 18.61
CA GLY A 128 -1.57 -3.15 18.90
C GLY A 128 -0.90 -1.93 18.30
N ILE A 129 0.41 -1.88 18.46
CA ILE A 129 1.26 -0.83 17.90
C ILE A 129 1.98 -1.39 16.67
N GLY A 130 1.80 -0.74 15.54
CA GLY A 130 2.44 -1.06 14.28
C GLY A 130 2.41 0.11 13.32
N VAL A 131 2.99 -0.08 12.15
CA VAL A 131 2.88 0.87 11.04
C VAL A 131 1.50 0.73 10.42
N PRO A 132 0.70 1.80 10.34
CA PRO A 132 -0.58 1.74 9.65
C PRO A 132 -0.39 1.39 8.18
N VAL A 133 -1.29 0.56 7.65
CA VAL A 133 -1.24 0.07 6.26
C VAL A 133 -1.11 1.22 5.26
N THR A 134 -1.82 2.31 5.47
CA THR A 134 -1.82 3.48 4.59
C THR A 134 -0.45 4.17 4.54
N PHE A 135 0.20 4.32 5.69
CA PHE A 135 1.54 4.89 5.78
C PHE A 135 2.60 3.96 5.17
N LEU A 136 2.48 2.66 5.40
CA LEU A 136 3.39 1.67 4.83
C LEU A 136 3.36 1.69 3.30
N ARG A 137 2.16 1.71 2.69
CA ARG A 137 2.01 1.79 1.24
C ARG A 137 2.67 3.05 0.66
N ARG A 138 2.43 4.20 1.30
CA ARG A 138 3.04 5.46 0.87
C ARG A 138 4.57 5.41 0.99
N ALA A 139 5.10 4.80 2.05
CA ALA A 139 6.53 4.61 2.26
C ALA A 139 7.16 3.72 1.18
N VAL A 140 6.52 2.60 0.86
CA VAL A 140 6.95 1.69 -0.22
C VAL A 140 7.02 2.40 -1.57
N LEU A 141 6.02 3.22 -1.89
CA LEU A 141 6.02 4.00 -3.13
C LEU A 141 7.07 5.13 -3.16
N ALA A 142 7.73 5.42 -2.06
CA ALA A 142 8.87 6.33 -2.01
C ALA A 142 10.22 5.62 -2.15
N CYS A 143 10.27 4.30 -2.21
CA CYS A 143 11.51 3.55 -2.38
C CYS A 143 12.08 3.75 -3.80
N ASP A 144 13.39 3.77 -3.88
CA ASP A 144 14.16 3.85 -5.11
C ASP A 144 14.60 2.47 -5.66
N ASP A 145 14.40 1.42 -4.85
CA ASP A 145 14.85 0.06 -5.11
C ASP A 145 13.77 -0.97 -4.74
N PHE A 146 13.59 -1.99 -5.61
CA PHE A 146 12.57 -3.03 -5.43
C PHE A 146 12.82 -3.89 -4.20
N GLU A 147 14.06 -4.26 -3.92
CA GLU A 147 14.40 -5.11 -2.77
C GLU A 147 14.17 -4.35 -1.45
N LYS A 148 14.50 -3.07 -1.40
CA LYS A 148 14.17 -2.21 -0.25
C LYS A 148 12.66 -2.13 -0.02
N ALA A 149 11.88 -1.96 -1.09
CA ALA A 149 10.42 -1.91 -1.03
C ALA A 149 9.84 -3.24 -0.53
N ARG A 150 10.35 -4.36 -1.06
CA ARG A 150 9.96 -5.71 -0.63
C ARG A 150 10.31 -5.95 0.84
N ASP A 151 11.53 -5.65 1.24
CA ASP A 151 12.00 -5.86 2.61
C ASP A 151 11.21 -5.01 3.61
N MET A 152 10.85 -3.77 3.24
CA MET A 152 9.96 -2.94 4.05
C MET A 152 8.60 -3.61 4.25
N LEU A 153 8.01 -4.19 3.19
CA LEU A 153 6.76 -4.93 3.29
C LEU A 153 6.86 -6.17 4.16
N LEU A 154 7.96 -6.91 4.07
CA LEU A 154 8.16 -8.14 4.84
C LEU A 154 8.37 -7.87 6.34
N HIS A 155 9.14 -6.85 6.69
CA HIS A 155 9.60 -6.63 8.06
C HIS A 155 8.84 -5.55 8.83
N ALA A 156 7.92 -4.82 8.19
CA ALA A 156 7.12 -3.81 8.88
C ALA A 156 6.34 -4.43 10.04
N LYS A 157 6.49 -3.88 11.24
CA LYS A 157 5.67 -4.25 12.38
C LYS A 157 4.23 -3.83 12.12
N ARG A 158 3.30 -4.75 12.22
CA ARG A 158 1.87 -4.53 11.92
C ARG A 158 0.96 -5.19 12.95
N CYS A 159 -0.25 -4.68 13.07
CA CYS A 159 -1.29 -5.24 13.92
C CYS A 159 -2.51 -5.78 13.15
N VAL A 160 -2.55 -5.52 11.83
CA VAL A 160 -3.59 -6.03 10.91
C VAL A 160 -2.96 -6.65 9.68
N SER A 161 -3.66 -7.62 9.10
CA SER A 161 -3.27 -8.28 7.86
C SER A 161 -3.56 -7.40 6.65
N ASN A 162 -2.75 -7.55 5.62
CA ASN A 162 -2.97 -6.94 4.32
C ASN A 162 -2.19 -7.69 3.24
N ASN A 163 -2.75 -7.77 2.05
CA ASN A 163 -2.05 -8.27 0.87
C ASN A 163 -1.45 -7.11 0.09
N MET A 164 -0.22 -7.27 -0.37
CA MET A 164 0.56 -6.28 -1.11
C MET A 164 1.20 -6.91 -2.34
N LEU A 165 0.69 -6.58 -3.52
CA LEU A 165 1.28 -6.96 -4.79
C LEU A 165 2.25 -5.87 -5.23
N LEU A 166 3.55 -6.16 -5.13
CA LEU A 166 4.66 -5.31 -5.52
C LEU A 166 5.20 -5.75 -6.87
N ALA A 167 5.40 -4.81 -7.78
CA ALA A 167 5.98 -5.07 -9.09
C ALA A 167 7.02 -4.03 -9.48
N SER A 168 7.93 -4.43 -10.36
CA SER A 168 8.94 -3.56 -10.95
C SER A 168 8.80 -3.51 -12.47
N GLY A 169 9.03 -2.35 -13.06
CA GLY A 169 9.13 -2.19 -14.51
C GLY A 169 10.20 -3.08 -15.17
N ASN A 170 11.13 -3.59 -14.38
CA ASN A 170 12.18 -4.52 -14.84
C ASN A 170 11.73 -6.00 -14.91
N GLY A 171 10.46 -6.30 -14.70
CA GLY A 171 9.92 -7.65 -14.80
C GLY A 171 10.02 -8.47 -13.52
N CYS A 172 10.22 -7.85 -12.37
CA CYS A 172 10.13 -8.53 -11.07
C CYS A 172 8.77 -8.26 -10.43
N ALA A 173 8.21 -9.27 -9.77
CA ALA A 173 7.03 -9.09 -8.95
C ALA A 173 6.99 -10.09 -7.79
N VAL A 174 6.32 -9.70 -6.73
CA VAL A 174 6.06 -10.52 -5.55
C VAL A 174 4.74 -10.11 -4.94
N ASP A 175 3.97 -11.08 -4.47
CA ASP A 175 2.78 -10.80 -3.68
C ASP A 175 3.01 -11.25 -2.23
N ILE A 176 2.69 -10.38 -1.29
CA ILE A 176 2.98 -10.55 0.12
C ILE A 176 1.66 -10.53 0.90
N GLU A 177 1.26 -11.68 1.39
CA GLU A 177 0.18 -11.84 2.36
C GLU A 177 0.73 -11.58 3.76
N ALA A 178 0.73 -10.33 4.16
CA ALA A 178 1.32 -9.92 5.42
C ALA A 178 0.30 -9.95 6.56
N TYR A 179 0.73 -10.44 7.73
CA TYR A 179 -0.08 -10.54 8.95
C TYR A 179 0.78 -10.22 10.18
N PRO A 180 0.18 -10.00 11.36
CA PRO A 180 0.96 -9.76 12.58
C PRO A 180 1.98 -10.86 12.84
N ASN A 181 3.26 -10.46 12.92
CA ASN A 181 4.42 -11.31 13.16
C ASN A 181 4.75 -12.31 12.05
N GLY A 182 4.33 -12.05 10.79
CA GLY A 182 4.72 -12.89 9.66
C GLY A 182 4.20 -12.41 8.31
N ALA A 183 4.63 -13.14 7.29
CA ALA A 183 4.15 -12.95 5.91
C ALA A 183 4.34 -14.24 5.12
N ASN A 184 3.42 -14.51 4.20
CA ASN A 184 3.59 -15.46 3.12
C ASN A 184 4.00 -14.71 1.87
N VAL A 185 4.80 -15.35 1.03
CA VAL A 185 5.33 -14.75 -0.20
C VAL A 185 4.94 -15.63 -1.38
N LEU A 186 4.25 -15.04 -2.34
CA LEU A 186 3.86 -15.69 -3.58
C LEU A 186 4.64 -15.08 -4.74
N ALA A 187 5.06 -15.94 -5.66
CA ALA A 187 5.76 -15.53 -6.88
C ALA A 187 4.88 -15.77 -8.11
N PRO A 188 5.04 -14.98 -9.17
CA PRO A 188 4.38 -15.21 -10.44
C PRO A 188 4.70 -16.60 -11.00
N SER A 189 3.71 -17.24 -11.62
CA SER A 189 3.88 -18.48 -12.38
C SER A 189 3.57 -18.23 -13.84
N GLY A 190 4.49 -18.55 -14.73
CA GLY A 190 4.36 -18.23 -16.15
C GLY A 190 4.19 -16.73 -16.42
N GLY A 191 4.82 -15.87 -15.60
CA GLY A 191 4.75 -14.43 -15.73
C GLY A 191 3.44 -13.77 -15.26
N ILE A 192 2.56 -14.52 -14.58
CA ILE A 192 1.27 -14.01 -14.09
C ILE A 192 1.11 -14.35 -12.62
N LEU A 193 0.57 -13.40 -11.85
CA LEU A 193 0.10 -13.62 -10.50
C LEU A 193 -1.17 -12.81 -10.29
N THR A 194 -2.15 -13.42 -9.62
CA THR A 194 -3.42 -12.78 -9.24
C THR A 194 -3.72 -13.02 -7.77
N HIS A 195 -4.37 -12.07 -7.15
CA HIS A 195 -4.80 -12.19 -5.76
C HIS A 195 -6.17 -11.52 -5.53
N ALA A 196 -6.92 -12.04 -4.57
CA ALA A 196 -8.21 -11.47 -4.16
C ALA A 196 -8.21 -11.14 -2.64
N ASN A 197 -9.33 -11.34 -1.94
CA ASN A 197 -9.48 -10.92 -0.53
C ASN A 197 -9.42 -12.09 0.46
N HIS A 198 -8.62 -13.11 0.20
CA HIS A 198 -8.41 -14.25 1.10
C HIS A 198 -6.95 -14.71 1.03
N PHE A 199 -6.47 -15.38 2.06
CA PHE A 199 -5.16 -16.03 2.01
C PHE A 199 -5.16 -17.17 1.00
N VAL A 200 -4.10 -17.28 0.23
CA VAL A 200 -3.86 -18.35 -0.74
C VAL A 200 -2.90 -19.40 -0.15
N VAL A 201 -2.04 -18.97 0.78
CA VAL A 201 -1.02 -19.81 1.44
C VAL A 201 -1.19 -19.80 2.95
#